data_11dfb16e7deff0dc7b211fc9f120d281
#
_entry.id   11dfb16e7deff0dc7b211fc9f120d281
#
_cell.length_a   1.000
_cell.length_b   1.000
_cell.length_c   1.000
_cell.angle_alpha   90.00
_cell.angle_beta   90.00
_cell.angle_gamma   90.00
#
_symmetry.space_group_name_H-M   'P 1'
#
loop_
_entity.id
_entity.type
_entity.pdbx_description
1 polymer ?
#
loop_
_entity_poly.entity_id
_entity_poly.type
_entity_poly.pdbx_seq_one_letter_code
_entity_poly.pdbx_strand_id
1 'polypeptide(L)' 'MAVAYLPRVLRSLGEICESFGVGEGVVKQWAAAGAPIAVEGRGSRLRYSAEMAALQDWRATRRRPREEEDG' A
#
# COMPACT_ATOMS: atom_id res chain seq x y z
N MET A 1 5.98 26.24 13.31
CA MET A 1 6.61 25.17 13.78
C MET A 1 6.60 24.04 12.84
N ALA A 2 7.61 23.35 12.79
CA ALA A 2 7.70 22.33 11.84
C ALA A 2 7.09 21.07 12.32
N VAL A 3 6.35 20.43 11.52
CA VAL A 3 5.80 19.23 11.90
C VAL A 3 6.74 18.15 11.50
N ALA A 4 7.11 17.35 12.42
CA ALA A 4 8.03 16.31 12.11
C ALA A 4 7.25 15.20 11.45
N TYR A 5 7.53 14.94 10.21
CA TYR A 5 6.89 13.86 9.52
C TYR A 5 7.76 12.63 9.70
N LEU A 6 7.21 11.65 10.36
CA LEU A 6 7.94 10.43 10.56
C LEU A 6 7.34 9.38 9.68
N PRO A 7 8.06 8.87 8.72
CA PRO A 7 7.53 7.85 7.85
C PRO A 7 7.22 6.61 8.66
N ARG A 8 6.12 6.00 8.37
CA ARG A 8 5.75 4.80 9.05
C ARG A 8 5.84 3.65 8.08
N VAL A 9 6.72 2.72 8.37
CA VAL A 9 6.91 1.58 7.50
C VAL A 9 6.16 0.39 8.07
N LEU A 10 5.28 -0.17 7.24
CA LEU A 10 4.56 -1.37 7.61
C LEU A 10 5.37 -2.54 7.10
N ARG A 11 5.82 -3.37 8.00
CA ARG A 11 6.83 -4.35 7.67
C ARG A 11 6.34 -5.75 7.46
N SER A 12 5.06 -5.96 7.43
CA SER A 12 4.55 -7.28 7.18
C SER A 12 3.20 -7.16 6.51
N LEU A 13 2.79 -8.24 5.87
CA LEU A 13 1.49 -8.27 5.24
C LEU A 13 0.41 -8.02 6.27
N GLY A 14 0.56 -8.61 7.45
CA GLY A 14 -0.42 -8.41 8.49
C GLY A 14 -0.52 -6.97 8.94
N GLU A 15 0.62 -6.29 9.05
CA GLU A 15 0.61 -4.90 9.43
C GLU A 15 -0.11 -4.06 8.39
N ILE A 16 0.12 -4.34 7.13
CA ILE A 16 -0.53 -3.59 6.07
C ILE A 16 -2.04 -3.83 6.15
N CYS A 17 -2.44 -5.07 6.32
CA CYS A 17 -3.85 -5.40 6.41
C CYS A 17 -4.51 -4.67 7.57
N GLU A 18 -3.87 -4.70 8.73
CA GLU A 18 -4.44 -4.04 9.88
C GLU A 18 -4.51 -2.55 9.73
N SER A 19 -3.49 -1.96 9.18
CA SER A 19 -3.45 -0.51 9.05
C SER A 19 -4.51 0.00 8.09
N PHE A 20 -4.89 -0.81 7.11
CA PHE A 20 -5.85 -0.36 6.12
C PHE A 20 -7.20 -1.06 6.26
N GLY A 21 -7.31 -1.97 7.21
CA GLY A 21 -8.59 -2.63 7.43
C GLY A 21 -9.02 -3.51 6.29
N VAL A 22 -8.09 -4.21 5.66
CA VAL A 22 -8.40 -5.05 4.52
C VAL A 22 -7.79 -6.42 4.71
N GLY A 23 -8.18 -7.35 3.87
CA GLY A 23 -7.64 -8.70 3.95
C GLY A 23 -6.39 -8.85 3.13
N GLU A 24 -5.72 -9.98 3.30
CA GLU A 24 -4.47 -10.22 2.60
C GLU A 24 -4.64 -10.24 1.12
N GLY A 25 -5.74 -10.81 0.64
CA GLY A 25 -5.96 -10.87 -0.80
C GLY A 25 -6.00 -9.49 -1.43
N VAL A 26 -6.58 -8.54 -0.71
CA VAL A 26 -6.66 -7.18 -1.23
C VAL A 26 -5.29 -6.56 -1.34
N VAL A 27 -4.45 -6.76 -0.31
CA VAL A 27 -3.11 -6.19 -0.34
C VAL A 27 -2.30 -6.82 -1.46
N LYS A 28 -2.45 -8.11 -1.69
CA LYS A 28 -1.74 -8.76 -2.76
C LYS A 28 -2.18 -8.25 -4.12
N GLN A 29 -3.46 -7.96 -4.25
CA GLN A 29 -3.96 -7.38 -5.49
C GLN A 29 -3.38 -5.99 -5.70
N TRP A 30 -3.26 -5.22 -4.63
CA TRP A 30 -2.66 -3.90 -4.74
C TRP A 30 -1.22 -4.01 -5.25
N ALA A 31 -0.47 -4.95 -4.68
CA ALA A 31 0.92 -5.11 -5.09
C ALA A 31 1.00 -5.48 -6.57
N ALA A 32 0.10 -6.34 -7.01
CA ALA A 32 0.09 -6.72 -8.42
C ALA A 32 -0.33 -5.57 -9.32
N ALA A 33 -1.10 -4.64 -8.78
CA ALA A 33 -1.57 -3.51 -9.57
C ALA A 33 -0.59 -2.34 -9.59
N GLY A 34 0.55 -2.49 -8.97
CA GLY A 34 1.55 -1.42 -9.01
C GLY A 34 1.63 -0.56 -7.78
N ALA A 35 1.01 -0.96 -6.68
CA ALA A 35 1.08 -0.18 -5.47
C ALA A 35 2.52 -0.13 -4.96
N PRO A 36 2.87 0.90 -4.20
CA PRO A 36 4.23 1.00 -3.66
C PRO A 36 4.41 0.07 -2.48
N ILE A 37 4.38 -1.21 -2.77
CA ILE A 37 4.57 -2.26 -1.79
C ILE A 37 5.77 -3.08 -2.22
N ALA A 38 6.75 -3.19 -1.36
CA ALA A 38 7.92 -3.99 -1.67
C ALA A 38 7.61 -5.45 -1.34
N VAL A 39 7.91 -6.33 -2.26
CA VAL A 39 7.69 -7.74 -2.05
C VAL A 39 9.04 -8.42 -2.22
N GLU A 40 9.49 -9.09 -1.17
CA GLU A 40 10.78 -9.73 -1.20
C GLU A 40 10.65 -11.17 -0.85
N GLY A 41 11.60 -11.98 -1.24
CA GLY A 41 11.58 -13.40 -0.95
C GLY A 41 10.90 -14.16 -2.05
N ARG A 42 10.64 -15.42 -1.79
CA ARG A 42 9.99 -16.22 -2.82
C ARG A 42 9.27 -17.38 -2.16
N GLY A 43 8.35 -17.92 -2.89
CA GLY A 43 7.59 -19.06 -2.41
C GLY A 43 6.80 -18.70 -1.18
N SER A 44 6.93 -19.50 -0.15
CA SER A 44 6.16 -19.24 1.05
C SER A 44 6.85 -18.26 1.97
N ARG A 45 7.99 -17.71 1.55
CA ARG A 45 8.69 -16.77 2.39
C ARG A 45 8.65 -15.36 1.84
N LEU A 46 7.52 -14.97 1.32
CA LEU A 46 7.38 -13.61 0.81
C LEU A 46 7.22 -12.64 1.96
N ARG A 47 7.90 -11.51 1.85
CA ARG A 47 7.76 -10.45 2.81
C ARG A 47 7.24 -9.24 2.12
N TYR A 48 6.28 -8.60 2.73
CA TYR A 48 5.67 -7.40 2.18
C TYR A 48 5.98 -6.24 3.09
N SER A 49 6.30 -5.10 2.51
CA SER A 49 6.50 -3.90 3.30
C SER A 49 6.04 -2.70 2.48
N ALA A 50 5.62 -1.66 3.15
CA ALA A 50 5.13 -0.48 2.48
C ALA A 50 5.25 0.71 3.41
N GLU A 51 5.47 1.88 2.84
CA GLU A 51 5.46 3.09 3.62
C GLU A 51 4.02 3.57 3.64
N MET A 52 3.49 3.83 4.81
CA MET A 52 2.06 4.03 4.96
C MET A 52 1.52 5.19 4.16
N ALA A 53 2.19 6.33 4.20
CA ALA A 53 1.71 7.49 3.47
C ALA A 53 1.72 7.28 1.98
N ALA A 54 2.75 6.62 1.48
CA ALA A 54 2.84 6.35 0.05
C ALA A 54 1.71 5.44 -0.40
N LEU A 55 1.40 4.44 0.42
CA LEU A 55 0.33 3.52 0.05
C LEU A 55 -1.03 4.21 0.15
N GLN A 56 -1.21 5.06 1.15
CA GLN A 56 -2.44 5.81 1.26
C GLN A 56 -2.64 6.71 0.05
N ASP A 57 -1.56 7.34 -0.38
CA ASP A 57 -1.63 8.22 -1.52
C ASP A 57 -1.98 7.45 -2.78
N TRP A 58 -1.39 6.28 -2.95
CA TRP A 58 -1.67 5.45 -4.11
C TRP A 58 -3.14 5.04 -4.12
N ARG A 59 -3.66 4.66 -2.95
CA ARG A 59 -5.06 4.28 -2.88
C ARG A 59 -5.98 5.44 -3.19
N ALA A 60 -5.65 6.60 -2.68
CA ALA A 60 -6.48 7.77 -2.93
C ALA A 60 -6.51 8.10 -4.40
N THR A 61 -5.37 8.00 -5.06
CA THR A 61 -5.31 8.27 -6.47
C THR A 61 -6.13 7.26 -7.25
N ARG A 62 -6.05 5.99 -6.88
CA ARG A 62 -6.80 5.00 -7.60
C ARG A 62 -8.28 5.14 -7.41
N ARG A 63 -8.70 5.65 -6.26
CA ARG A 63 -10.11 5.75 -6.00
C ARG A 63 -10.73 6.96 -6.61
N ARG A 64 -9.94 7.88 -7.19
CA ARG A 64 -10.50 9.02 -7.78
C ARG A 64 -11.41 8.67 -8.88
N PRO A 65 -12.48 9.39 -9.06
CA PRO A 65 -13.34 9.16 -10.18
C PRO A 65 -12.54 9.31 -11.43
N ARG A 66 -12.96 8.67 -12.46
CA ARG A 66 -12.20 8.63 -13.64
C ARG A 66 -12.61 9.67 -14.59
N GLU A 67 -13.01 10.79 -14.10
CA GLU A 67 -13.46 11.79 -14.98
C GLU A 67 -12.39 12.17 -15.94
N GLU A 68 -11.17 12.07 -15.50
CA GLU A 68 -10.17 12.48 -16.39
C GLU A 68 -10.05 11.55 -17.55
N GLU A 69 -10.55 10.35 -17.45
CA GLU A 69 -10.43 9.54 -18.54
C GLU A 69 -11.58 9.47 -19.32
N ASP A 70 -12.58 10.14 -18.93
CA ASP A 70 -13.66 10.18 -19.73
C ASP A 70 -13.40 10.76 -20.91
N GLY A 71 -12.56 11.48 -20.86
CA GLY A 71 -12.33 12.17 -22.02
C GLY A 71 -11.93 11.30 -22.82
#